data_3cd2271164437f39f98ea04df7446eec
#
_entry.id   3cd2271164437f39f98ea04df7446eec
#
_cell.length_a   1.000
_cell.length_b   1.000
_cell.length_c   1.000
_cell.angle_alpha   90.00
_cell.angle_beta   90.00
_cell.angle_gamma   90.00
#
_symmetry.space_group_name_H-M   'P 1'
#
loop_
_entity.id
_entity.type
_entity.pdbx_description
1 polymer ?
#
loop_
_entity_poly.entity_id
_entity_poly.type
_entity_poly.pdbx_seq_one_letter_code
_entity_poly.pdbx_strand_id
1 'polypeptide(L)'
;MGRIKKFRLFTGSMLVAAALASPVLQAQETAKFALFHDFTKVYTFVADEISQGQRDYVTLINEEGGIKGYKFEALVRDHGNEPQRGIELYNRAREEGVVYYNFFSTPVSNAIVPRALQDKVVLGMPLTGRADAIVGEVFPYVFPMMATYWSQAARILQYIEESEGGLKGKKIAYVHIDSPFGREPIPIVDKLSRQKSFELRTFAYPSPGNEQSAVWSDVRRYRPDHVILWGAGNAQLVSIREAVRNGIDPAKMLSVVWLTETDMKNVGERTAIGIKRAEVVKPGRDHPIIQRILDKVYKAGKGAGPEERVGSSYYNYGVADMVVTFEGVKLALEKFGPPLTSEKLKLGLEMIRDLDTQGFMPPVTITEQDHQGGGYARVSQWDGKAWVPVSDWAAAFQDVVWEQARESAAKFNQTK
;
A
#
# COMPACT_ATOMS: atom_id res chain seq x y z
N MET A 1 88.17 47.74 -38.35
CA MET A 1 87.49 46.64 -39.09
C MET A 1 87.12 45.53 -38.11
N GLY A 2 85.88 45.44 -37.78
CA GLY A 2 85.37 44.41 -36.82
C GLY A 2 83.90 44.30 -36.95
N ARG A 3 83.45 43.21 -37.54
CA ARG A 3 82.04 42.88 -37.78
C ARG A 3 81.32 42.48 -36.48
N ILE A 4 80.21 43.18 -36.12
CA ILE A 4 79.30 42.81 -35.01
C ILE A 4 78.31 41.86 -35.59
N LYS A 5 78.26 40.62 -35.02
CA LYS A 5 77.25 39.63 -35.28
C LYS A 5 76.04 39.89 -34.36
N LYS A 6 74.88 40.10 -34.97
CA LYS A 6 73.57 40.21 -34.26
C LYS A 6 73.07 38.81 -33.88
N PHE A 7 72.91 38.59 -32.62
CA PHE A 7 72.16 37.39 -32.07
C PHE A 7 70.67 37.69 -32.10
N ARG A 8 69.90 36.87 -32.80
CA ARG A 8 68.41 36.88 -32.73
C ARG A 8 67.95 35.90 -31.63
N LEU A 9 67.38 36.46 -30.60
CA LEU A 9 66.60 35.63 -29.65
C LEU A 9 65.27 35.24 -30.30
N PHE A 10 65.02 33.91 -30.37
CA PHE A 10 63.71 33.37 -30.68
C PHE A 10 62.98 33.17 -29.38
N THR A 11 61.93 33.95 -29.07
CA THR A 11 60.98 33.76 -28.01
C THR A 11 59.90 32.84 -28.53
N GLY A 12 59.95 31.55 -28.16
CA GLY A 12 58.89 30.60 -28.43
C GLY A 12 57.73 30.84 -27.45
N SER A 13 56.59 31.31 -27.92
CA SER A 13 55.33 31.40 -27.18
C SER A 13 54.72 30.02 -27.12
N MET A 14 54.72 29.42 -25.91
CA MET A 14 54.02 28.18 -25.62
C MET A 14 52.55 28.50 -25.37
N LEU A 15 51.67 28.27 -26.36
CA LEU A 15 50.21 28.32 -26.19
C LEU A 15 49.77 27.11 -25.37
N VAL A 16 49.46 27.32 -24.10
CA VAL A 16 48.74 26.32 -23.27
C VAL A 16 47.26 26.37 -23.69
N ALA A 17 46.83 25.37 -24.46
CA ALA A 17 45.43 25.14 -24.75
C ALA A 17 44.78 24.59 -23.49
N ALA A 18 44.14 25.44 -22.69
CA ALA A 18 43.24 24.98 -21.61
C ALA A 18 42.01 24.38 -22.28
N ALA A 19 41.91 23.05 -22.31
CA ALA A 19 40.70 22.32 -22.67
C ALA A 19 39.64 22.61 -21.59
N LEU A 20 38.72 23.53 -21.89
CA LEU A 20 37.49 23.71 -21.13
C LEU A 20 36.67 22.42 -21.29
N ALA A 21 36.80 21.48 -20.34
CA ALA A 21 35.86 20.38 -20.17
C ALA A 21 34.53 21.03 -19.79
N SER A 22 33.69 21.30 -20.77
CA SER A 22 32.29 21.63 -20.52
C SER A 22 31.68 20.45 -19.78
N PRO A 23 31.05 20.65 -18.61
CA PRO A 23 30.28 19.57 -17.98
C PRO A 23 29.21 19.15 -18.99
N VAL A 24 29.26 17.91 -19.45
CA VAL A 24 28.18 17.32 -20.21
C VAL A 24 26.96 17.38 -19.27
N LEU A 25 26.05 18.27 -19.55
CA LEU A 25 24.75 18.33 -18.88
C LEU A 25 24.06 17.00 -19.25
N GLN A 26 24.22 15.98 -18.39
CA GLN A 26 23.55 14.73 -18.57
C GLN A 26 22.05 15.04 -18.50
N ALA A 27 21.34 14.85 -19.61
CA ALA A 27 19.91 15.08 -19.67
C ALA A 27 19.27 14.31 -18.50
N GLN A 28 18.53 15.02 -17.65
CA GLN A 28 17.89 14.45 -16.49
C GLN A 28 16.81 13.47 -16.98
N GLU A 29 16.99 12.18 -16.74
CA GLU A 29 16.03 11.15 -17.11
C GLU A 29 14.79 11.22 -16.21
N THR A 30 13.62 10.91 -16.76
CA THR A 30 12.36 10.88 -16.02
C THR A 30 11.78 9.48 -16.07
N ALA A 31 11.57 8.87 -14.91
CA ALA A 31 10.85 7.59 -14.77
C ALA A 31 9.38 7.86 -14.42
N LYS A 32 8.47 7.14 -15.06
CA LYS A 32 7.02 7.31 -14.90
C LYS A 32 6.42 6.19 -14.06
N PHE A 33 5.56 6.57 -13.11
CA PHE A 33 4.80 5.69 -12.24
C PHE A 33 3.30 5.88 -12.50
N ALA A 34 2.58 4.81 -12.81
CA ALA A 34 1.13 4.82 -12.97
C ALA A 34 0.47 4.62 -11.60
N LEU A 35 -0.09 5.68 -11.06
CA LEU A 35 -0.80 5.72 -9.79
C LEU A 35 -2.29 5.95 -10.10
N PHE A 36 -2.98 4.86 -10.45
CA PHE A 36 -4.35 4.91 -10.93
C PHE A 36 -5.32 4.52 -9.82
N HIS A 37 -6.42 5.26 -9.69
CA HIS A 37 -7.37 5.09 -8.59
C HIS A 37 -8.82 5.13 -9.08
N ASP A 38 -9.74 4.85 -8.19
CA ASP A 38 -11.17 5.04 -8.39
C ASP A 38 -11.59 6.41 -7.85
N PHE A 39 -11.56 7.42 -8.69
CA PHE A 39 -11.96 8.78 -8.32
C PHE A 39 -13.47 9.04 -8.52
N THR A 40 -14.22 8.10 -9.09
CA THR A 40 -15.59 8.38 -9.55
C THR A 40 -16.68 7.42 -9.04
N LYS A 41 -16.31 6.28 -8.43
CA LYS A 41 -17.28 5.24 -8.06
C LYS A 41 -17.22 4.86 -6.57
N VAL A 42 -16.81 3.65 -6.27
CA VAL A 42 -16.98 3.03 -4.94
C VAL A 42 -15.92 3.50 -3.93
N TYR A 43 -14.69 3.74 -4.38
CA TYR A 43 -13.55 4.03 -3.52
C TYR A 43 -13.07 5.49 -3.56
N THR A 44 -13.92 6.40 -4.02
CA THR A 44 -13.62 7.85 -4.08
C THR A 44 -13.15 8.43 -2.75
N PHE A 45 -13.69 7.93 -1.64
CA PHE A 45 -13.40 8.40 -0.28
C PHE A 45 -11.94 8.19 0.15
N VAL A 46 -11.22 7.22 -0.44
CA VAL A 46 -9.80 6.96 -0.15
C VAL A 46 -8.88 7.43 -1.28
N ALA A 47 -9.38 7.46 -2.51
CA ALA A 47 -8.57 7.70 -3.70
C ALA A 47 -7.85 9.05 -3.65
N ASP A 48 -8.53 10.10 -3.25
CA ASP A 48 -7.97 11.44 -3.16
C ASP A 48 -6.80 11.53 -2.18
N GLU A 49 -6.97 10.98 -0.96
CA GLU A 49 -5.95 11.10 0.09
C GLU A 49 -4.75 10.17 -0.19
N ILE A 50 -4.98 8.94 -0.63
CA ILE A 50 -3.90 8.01 -1.01
C ILE A 50 -3.12 8.57 -2.19
N SER A 51 -3.80 9.02 -3.24
CA SER A 51 -3.16 9.62 -4.41
C SER A 51 -2.37 10.87 -4.04
N GLN A 52 -2.89 11.70 -3.14
CA GLN A 52 -2.20 12.87 -2.64
C GLN A 52 -0.90 12.47 -1.92
N GLY A 53 -0.94 11.50 -1.02
CA GLY A 53 0.24 11.01 -0.30
C GLY A 53 1.32 10.45 -1.24
N GLN A 54 0.91 9.66 -2.23
CA GLN A 54 1.82 9.13 -3.25
C GLN A 54 2.49 10.25 -4.06
N ARG A 55 1.71 11.22 -4.54
CA ARG A 55 2.19 12.34 -5.36
C ARG A 55 3.09 13.28 -4.58
N ASP A 56 2.74 13.57 -3.33
CA ASP A 56 3.56 14.41 -2.45
C ASP A 56 4.91 13.76 -2.16
N TYR A 57 4.94 12.43 -2.00
CA TYR A 57 6.22 11.73 -1.83
C TYR A 57 7.06 11.74 -3.11
N VAL A 58 6.46 11.55 -4.29
CA VAL A 58 7.14 11.71 -5.59
C VAL A 58 7.72 13.12 -5.71
N THR A 59 6.94 14.15 -5.34
CA THR A 59 7.39 15.53 -5.34
C THR A 59 8.53 15.75 -4.36
N LEU A 60 8.45 15.19 -3.14
CA LEU A 60 9.52 15.26 -2.14
C LEU A 60 10.86 14.72 -2.70
N ILE A 61 10.84 13.53 -3.28
CA ILE A 61 12.04 12.94 -3.90
C ILE A 61 12.60 13.84 -4.99
N ASN A 62 11.73 14.43 -5.80
CA ASN A 62 12.14 15.36 -6.85
C ASN A 62 12.76 16.65 -6.27
N GLU A 63 12.18 17.23 -5.22
CA GLU A 63 12.73 18.40 -4.53
C GLU A 63 14.08 18.12 -3.86
N GLU A 64 14.29 16.89 -3.42
CA GLU A 64 15.57 16.42 -2.85
C GLU A 64 16.63 16.09 -3.91
N GLY A 65 16.37 16.36 -5.17
CA GLY A 65 17.33 16.18 -6.28
C GLY A 65 17.07 14.94 -7.13
N GLY A 66 16.09 14.11 -6.79
CA GLY A 66 15.84 12.83 -7.44
C GLY A 66 16.77 11.71 -6.94
N ILE A 67 16.84 10.61 -7.67
CA ILE A 67 17.69 9.48 -7.33
C ILE A 67 18.63 9.17 -8.51
N LYS A 68 19.94 9.28 -8.28
CA LYS A 68 20.98 8.94 -9.30
C LYS A 68 20.75 9.60 -10.68
N GLY A 69 20.31 10.85 -10.70
CA GLY A 69 20.04 11.60 -11.92
C GLY A 69 18.62 11.49 -12.47
N TYR A 70 17.79 10.64 -11.89
CA TYR A 70 16.37 10.50 -12.25
C TYR A 70 15.50 11.50 -11.51
N LYS A 71 14.52 12.05 -12.23
CA LYS A 71 13.28 12.61 -11.68
C LYS A 71 12.14 11.64 -11.95
N PHE A 72 11.05 11.85 -11.25
CA PHE A 72 9.91 10.93 -11.27
C PHE A 72 8.61 11.67 -11.58
N GLU A 73 7.78 11.04 -12.40
CA GLU A 73 6.47 11.56 -12.78
C GLU A 73 5.38 10.58 -12.33
N ALA A 74 4.40 11.11 -11.62
CA ALA A 74 3.20 10.36 -11.25
C ALA A 74 2.12 10.56 -12.31
N LEU A 75 1.82 9.54 -13.10
CA LEU A 75 0.66 9.51 -13.98
C LEU A 75 -0.57 9.13 -13.16
N VAL A 76 -1.53 10.02 -13.04
CA VAL A 76 -2.77 9.80 -12.28
C VAL A 76 -3.94 9.69 -13.22
N ARG A 77 -4.70 8.57 -13.13
CA ARG A 77 -5.89 8.33 -13.97
C ARG A 77 -6.96 7.63 -13.17
N ASP A 78 -8.21 7.83 -13.58
CA ASP A 78 -9.37 7.21 -12.98
C ASP A 78 -9.76 5.92 -13.71
N HIS A 79 -9.79 4.79 -12.99
CA HIS A 79 -10.28 3.52 -13.52
C HIS A 79 -11.73 3.22 -13.08
N GLY A 80 -12.32 4.02 -12.18
CA GLY A 80 -13.71 3.87 -11.74
C GLY A 80 -14.02 2.49 -11.15
N ASN A 81 -13.02 1.80 -10.57
CA ASN A 81 -13.13 0.43 -10.06
C ASN A 81 -13.62 -0.60 -11.12
N GLU A 82 -13.41 -0.30 -12.40
CA GLU A 82 -13.82 -1.14 -13.53
C GLU A 82 -12.60 -1.87 -14.12
N PRO A 83 -12.55 -3.22 -14.06
CA PRO A 83 -11.41 -4.01 -14.57
C PRO A 83 -11.07 -3.72 -16.04
N GLN A 84 -12.07 -3.61 -16.90
CA GLN A 84 -11.85 -3.33 -18.33
C GLN A 84 -11.17 -1.98 -18.55
N ARG A 85 -11.65 -0.95 -17.86
CA ARG A 85 -11.03 0.39 -17.91
C ARG A 85 -9.60 0.39 -17.34
N GLY A 86 -9.38 -0.38 -16.27
CA GLY A 86 -8.03 -0.59 -15.72
C GLY A 86 -7.07 -1.21 -16.73
N ILE A 87 -7.53 -2.21 -17.50
CA ILE A 87 -6.76 -2.85 -18.57
C ILE A 87 -6.41 -1.85 -19.69
N GLU A 88 -7.36 -1.02 -20.10
CA GLU A 88 -7.13 0.02 -21.13
C GLU A 88 -6.10 1.04 -20.66
N LEU A 89 -6.19 1.49 -19.40
CA LEU A 89 -5.23 2.43 -18.80
C LEU A 89 -3.84 1.80 -18.68
N TYR A 90 -3.76 0.55 -18.28
CA TYR A 90 -2.52 -0.22 -18.20
C TYR A 90 -1.81 -0.25 -19.56
N ASN A 91 -2.53 -0.63 -20.61
CA ASN A 91 -1.97 -0.74 -21.95
C ASN A 91 -1.42 0.62 -22.45
N ARG A 92 -2.19 1.71 -22.29
CA ARG A 92 -1.74 3.06 -22.65
C ARG A 92 -0.48 3.50 -21.87
N ALA A 93 -0.47 3.28 -20.55
CA ALA A 93 0.66 3.65 -19.72
C ALA A 93 1.93 2.85 -20.05
N ARG A 94 1.76 1.60 -20.52
CA ARG A 94 2.88 0.78 -20.98
C ARG A 94 3.55 1.39 -22.24
N GLU A 95 2.76 1.91 -23.18
CA GLU A 95 3.27 2.63 -24.36
C GLU A 95 3.99 3.93 -23.98
N GLU A 96 3.63 4.53 -22.82
CA GLU A 96 4.29 5.71 -22.27
C GLU A 96 5.60 5.41 -21.50
N GLY A 97 5.98 4.13 -21.38
CA GLY A 97 7.22 3.70 -20.73
C GLY A 97 7.15 3.71 -19.19
N VAL A 98 5.98 3.44 -18.62
CA VAL A 98 5.78 3.32 -17.16
C VAL A 98 6.54 2.11 -16.62
N VAL A 99 7.22 2.27 -15.49
CA VAL A 99 8.03 1.22 -14.84
C VAL A 99 7.39 0.61 -13.59
N TYR A 100 6.37 1.27 -13.03
CA TYR A 100 5.64 0.86 -11.83
C TYR A 100 4.17 1.18 -11.95
N TYR A 101 3.31 0.25 -11.54
CA TYR A 101 1.86 0.39 -11.56
C TYR A 101 1.26 0.15 -10.19
N ASN A 102 0.26 0.92 -9.82
CA ASN A 102 -0.59 0.74 -8.65
C ASN A 102 -2.02 1.16 -8.95
N PHE A 103 -3.01 0.34 -8.55
CA PHE A 103 -4.42 0.61 -8.81
C PHE A 103 -5.28 0.75 -7.54
N PHE A 104 -4.78 0.38 -6.37
CA PHE A 104 -5.54 0.36 -5.12
C PHE A 104 -7.00 -0.17 -5.25
N SER A 105 -7.18 -1.18 -6.08
CA SER A 105 -8.47 -1.80 -6.37
C SER A 105 -8.30 -3.29 -6.56
N THR A 106 -8.92 -4.10 -5.72
CA THR A 106 -8.84 -5.56 -5.81
C THR A 106 -9.33 -6.10 -7.17
N PRO A 107 -10.53 -5.74 -7.68
CA PRO A 107 -10.97 -6.28 -8.95
C PRO A 107 -10.12 -5.82 -10.14
N VAL A 108 -9.66 -4.57 -10.15
CA VAL A 108 -8.81 -4.03 -11.22
C VAL A 108 -7.42 -4.67 -11.17
N SER A 109 -6.77 -4.66 -10.01
CA SER A 109 -5.42 -5.25 -9.87
C SER A 109 -5.41 -6.73 -10.23
N ASN A 110 -6.41 -7.50 -9.79
CA ASN A 110 -6.51 -8.93 -10.15
C ASN A 110 -6.64 -9.16 -11.66
N ALA A 111 -7.31 -8.28 -12.39
CA ALA A 111 -7.39 -8.35 -13.85
C ALA A 111 -6.06 -7.99 -14.55
N ILE A 112 -5.21 -7.22 -13.89
CA ILE A 112 -3.88 -6.81 -14.40
C ILE A 112 -2.80 -7.85 -14.10
N VAL A 113 -2.89 -8.60 -13.00
CA VAL A 113 -1.86 -9.57 -12.58
C VAL A 113 -1.34 -10.46 -13.71
N PRO A 114 -2.17 -11.15 -14.53
CA PRO A 114 -1.67 -12.00 -15.61
C PRO A 114 -0.84 -11.22 -16.64
N ARG A 115 -1.25 -9.98 -16.94
CA ARG A 115 -0.54 -9.09 -17.89
C ARG A 115 0.79 -8.61 -17.32
N ALA A 116 0.80 -8.17 -16.07
CA ALA A 116 2.01 -7.70 -15.39
C ALA A 116 3.08 -8.81 -15.36
N LEU A 117 2.68 -10.05 -15.11
CA LEU A 117 3.58 -11.21 -15.14
C LEU A 117 4.11 -11.50 -16.55
N GLN A 118 3.23 -11.46 -17.56
CA GLN A 118 3.61 -11.67 -18.96
C GLN A 118 4.53 -10.58 -19.49
N ASP A 119 4.22 -9.32 -19.18
CA ASP A 119 4.94 -8.15 -19.66
C ASP A 119 6.18 -7.83 -18.80
N LYS A 120 6.38 -8.54 -17.71
CA LYS A 120 7.46 -8.34 -16.71
C LYS A 120 7.47 -6.91 -16.15
N VAL A 121 6.30 -6.45 -15.73
CA VAL A 121 6.09 -5.10 -15.22
C VAL A 121 5.71 -5.13 -13.75
N VAL A 122 6.37 -4.30 -12.93
CA VAL A 122 6.11 -4.22 -11.48
C VAL A 122 4.71 -3.67 -11.21
N LEU A 123 3.92 -4.48 -10.51
CA LEU A 123 2.60 -4.14 -10.00
C LEU A 123 2.66 -4.09 -8.46
N GLY A 124 2.64 -2.90 -7.89
CA GLY A 124 2.43 -2.71 -6.46
C GLY A 124 0.98 -2.97 -6.10
N MET A 125 0.76 -3.77 -5.07
CA MET A 125 -0.58 -4.13 -4.58
C MET A 125 -0.70 -3.97 -3.05
N PRO A 126 -0.20 -2.87 -2.45
CA PRO A 126 -0.40 -2.66 -1.02
C PRO A 126 -1.88 -2.57 -0.71
N LEU A 127 -2.30 -3.15 0.41
CA LEU A 127 -3.69 -3.10 0.90
C LEU A 127 -4.72 -3.49 -0.17
N THR A 128 -4.38 -4.45 -1.02
CA THR A 128 -5.21 -4.92 -2.14
C THR A 128 -5.32 -6.44 -2.05
N GLY A 129 -6.47 -6.98 -2.44
CA GLY A 129 -6.74 -8.41 -2.33
C GLY A 129 -6.02 -9.22 -3.43
N ARG A 130 -5.01 -9.90 -3.04
CA ARG A 130 -4.24 -10.95 -3.69
C ARG A 130 -3.15 -11.41 -2.72
N ALA A 131 -3.56 -11.88 -1.56
CA ALA A 131 -2.62 -12.22 -0.49
C ALA A 131 -1.66 -13.36 -0.87
N ASP A 132 -2.03 -14.25 -1.80
CA ASP A 132 -1.14 -15.28 -2.34
C ASP A 132 0.06 -14.70 -3.14
N ALA A 133 0.00 -13.43 -3.54
CA ALA A 133 1.12 -12.76 -4.22
C ALA A 133 2.33 -12.49 -3.30
N ILE A 134 2.24 -12.82 -2.00
CA ILE A 134 3.43 -12.87 -1.13
C ILE A 134 4.43 -13.92 -1.58
N VAL A 135 3.99 -14.97 -2.31
CA VAL A 135 4.84 -16.00 -2.89
C VAL A 135 5.52 -15.47 -4.16
N GLY A 136 6.64 -14.80 -4.01
CA GLY A 136 7.33 -14.10 -5.10
C GLY A 136 7.76 -15.01 -6.24
N GLU A 137 8.11 -16.27 -5.97
CA GLU A 137 8.44 -17.27 -6.99
C GLU A 137 7.31 -17.49 -8.01
N VAL A 138 6.04 -17.38 -7.58
CA VAL A 138 4.87 -17.52 -8.46
C VAL A 138 4.44 -16.17 -9.04
N PHE A 139 4.65 -15.10 -8.29
CA PHE A 139 4.24 -13.73 -8.63
C PHE A 139 5.43 -12.76 -8.70
N PRO A 140 6.46 -13.03 -9.54
CA PRO A 140 7.74 -12.31 -9.50
C PRO A 140 7.64 -10.81 -9.78
N TYR A 141 6.53 -10.31 -10.30
CA TYR A 141 6.30 -8.88 -10.59
C TYR A 141 5.14 -8.27 -9.79
N VAL A 142 4.61 -8.98 -8.79
CA VAL A 142 3.50 -8.48 -7.96
C VAL A 142 3.97 -8.31 -6.52
N PHE A 143 3.84 -7.10 -5.98
CA PHE A 143 4.40 -6.73 -4.69
C PHE A 143 3.33 -6.18 -3.74
N PRO A 144 2.86 -6.96 -2.76
CA PRO A 144 2.00 -6.48 -1.68
C PRO A 144 2.67 -5.46 -0.75
N MET A 145 3.97 -5.58 -0.48
CA MET A 145 4.85 -4.64 0.22
C MET A 145 4.49 -4.30 1.68
N MET A 146 3.36 -4.76 2.19
CA MET A 146 2.91 -4.61 3.59
C MET A 146 1.87 -5.69 3.93
N ALA A 147 1.40 -5.73 5.18
CA ALA A 147 0.47 -6.77 5.64
C ALA A 147 -0.74 -6.92 4.71
N THR A 148 -0.83 -8.09 4.08
CA THR A 148 -1.96 -8.45 3.21
C THR A 148 -3.25 -8.57 4.01
N TYR A 149 -4.38 -8.68 3.34
CA TYR A 149 -5.67 -8.91 4.01
C TYR A 149 -5.69 -10.22 4.81
N TRP A 150 -4.94 -11.25 4.38
CA TRP A 150 -4.82 -12.48 5.19
C TRP A 150 -4.03 -12.25 6.46
N SER A 151 -2.93 -11.50 6.41
CA SER A 151 -2.16 -11.13 7.60
C SER A 151 -2.95 -10.21 8.53
N GLN A 152 -3.76 -9.30 8.00
CA GLN A 152 -4.65 -8.45 8.79
C GLN A 152 -5.75 -9.26 9.48
N ALA A 153 -6.41 -10.18 8.77
CA ALA A 153 -7.43 -11.06 9.34
C ALA A 153 -6.82 -11.99 10.40
N ALA A 154 -5.64 -12.53 10.14
CA ALA A 154 -4.88 -13.33 11.09
C ALA A 154 -4.56 -12.53 12.37
N ARG A 155 -4.12 -11.25 12.24
CA ARG A 155 -3.83 -10.41 13.40
C ARG A 155 -5.08 -10.03 14.20
N ILE A 156 -6.20 -9.78 13.54
CA ILE A 156 -7.49 -9.57 14.20
C ILE A 156 -7.87 -10.80 15.03
N LEU A 157 -7.78 -12.00 14.44
CA LEU A 157 -8.11 -13.24 15.14
C LEU A 157 -7.14 -13.54 16.30
N GLN A 158 -5.84 -13.27 16.13
CA GLN A 158 -4.85 -13.40 17.21
C GLN A 158 -5.17 -12.44 18.35
N TYR A 159 -5.53 -11.20 18.06
CA TYR A 159 -5.93 -10.23 19.07
C TYR A 159 -7.17 -10.72 19.87
N ILE A 160 -8.18 -11.28 19.20
CA ILE A 160 -9.34 -11.88 19.89
C ILE A 160 -8.87 -13.06 20.75
N GLU A 161 -8.01 -13.93 20.25
CA GLU A 161 -7.43 -15.06 21.01
C GLU A 161 -6.72 -14.59 22.28
N GLU A 162 -5.89 -13.56 22.17
CA GLU A 162 -5.13 -12.97 23.29
C GLU A 162 -6.06 -12.33 24.33
N SER A 163 -7.07 -11.56 23.88
CA SER A 163 -7.99 -10.83 24.76
C SER A 163 -9.01 -11.72 25.46
N GLU A 164 -9.39 -12.85 24.86
CA GLU A 164 -10.41 -13.79 25.36
C GLU A 164 -9.82 -15.04 26.04
N GLY A 165 -8.48 -15.19 26.02
CA GLY A 165 -7.81 -16.38 26.53
C GLY A 165 -8.03 -17.62 25.65
N GLY A 166 -8.38 -17.43 24.37
CA GLY A 166 -8.58 -18.48 23.38
C GLY A 166 -9.78 -18.24 22.47
N LEU A 167 -9.80 -18.92 21.32
CA LEU A 167 -10.89 -18.85 20.33
C LEU A 167 -11.87 -20.03 20.43
N LYS A 168 -11.50 -21.11 21.07
CA LYS A 168 -12.31 -22.34 21.11
C LYS A 168 -13.75 -22.09 21.58
N GLY A 169 -14.71 -22.46 20.74
CA GLY A 169 -16.15 -22.35 21.04
C GLY A 169 -16.72 -20.93 20.89
N LYS A 170 -15.90 -19.91 20.57
CA LYS A 170 -16.39 -18.57 20.27
C LYS A 170 -17.16 -18.53 18.96
N LYS A 171 -18.16 -17.66 18.86
CA LYS A 171 -18.92 -17.38 17.65
C LYS A 171 -18.43 -16.11 17.00
N ILE A 172 -17.88 -16.21 15.79
CA ILE A 172 -17.37 -15.06 15.04
C ILE A 172 -18.23 -14.86 13.79
N ALA A 173 -18.82 -13.67 13.66
CA ALA A 173 -19.49 -13.23 12.45
C ALA A 173 -18.50 -12.51 11.55
N TYR A 174 -18.31 -12.98 10.34
CA TYR A 174 -17.54 -12.27 9.29
C TYR A 174 -18.54 -11.57 8.37
N VAL A 175 -18.69 -10.25 8.52
CA VAL A 175 -19.62 -9.41 7.75
C VAL A 175 -18.86 -8.68 6.67
N HIS A 176 -19.25 -8.87 5.42
CA HIS A 176 -18.46 -8.34 4.30
C HIS A 176 -19.30 -7.88 3.11
N ILE A 177 -18.76 -6.94 2.36
CA ILE A 177 -19.31 -6.58 1.05
C ILE A 177 -19.14 -7.75 0.07
N ASP A 178 -20.17 -8.06 -0.71
CA ASP A 178 -20.13 -9.11 -1.72
C ASP A 178 -19.35 -8.64 -2.96
N SER A 179 -18.05 -8.71 -2.87
CA SER A 179 -17.09 -8.31 -3.90
C SER A 179 -15.80 -9.14 -3.77
N PRO A 180 -14.90 -9.14 -4.77
CA PRO A 180 -13.57 -9.76 -4.64
C PRO A 180 -12.80 -9.29 -3.41
N PHE A 181 -12.89 -8.02 -3.04
CA PHE A 181 -12.30 -7.45 -1.82
C PHE A 181 -12.88 -8.08 -0.56
N GLY A 182 -14.22 -8.12 -0.45
CA GLY A 182 -14.90 -8.62 0.75
C GLY A 182 -14.73 -10.13 0.97
N ARG A 183 -14.60 -10.90 -0.10
CA ARG A 183 -14.43 -12.36 -0.05
C ARG A 183 -12.97 -12.80 0.12
N GLU A 184 -12.01 -11.91 -0.12
CA GLU A 184 -10.60 -12.28 -0.19
C GLU A 184 -10.07 -12.97 1.08
N PRO A 185 -10.37 -12.54 2.33
CA PRO A 185 -9.88 -13.21 3.53
C PRO A 185 -10.62 -14.48 3.94
N ILE A 186 -11.74 -14.82 3.32
CA ILE A 186 -12.55 -15.99 3.73
C ILE A 186 -11.71 -17.27 3.83
N PRO A 187 -10.81 -17.60 2.87
CA PRO A 187 -10.02 -18.83 2.95
C PRO A 187 -9.15 -18.92 4.21
N ILE A 188 -8.51 -17.83 4.62
CA ILE A 188 -7.66 -17.83 5.83
C ILE A 188 -8.48 -17.83 7.11
N VAL A 189 -9.59 -17.09 7.16
CA VAL A 189 -10.47 -17.06 8.34
C VAL A 189 -11.13 -18.44 8.55
N ASP A 190 -11.56 -19.10 7.46
CA ASP A 190 -12.12 -20.45 7.50
C ASP A 190 -11.07 -21.49 7.91
N LYS A 191 -9.83 -21.42 7.39
CA LYS A 191 -8.73 -22.31 7.81
C LYS A 191 -8.42 -22.15 9.30
N LEU A 192 -8.33 -20.92 9.80
CA LEU A 192 -8.11 -20.63 11.21
C LEU A 192 -9.30 -21.06 12.08
N SER A 193 -10.55 -20.97 11.60
CA SER A 193 -11.73 -21.41 12.36
C SER A 193 -11.66 -22.91 12.69
N ARG A 194 -11.23 -23.72 11.73
CA ARG A 194 -11.03 -25.15 11.93
C ARG A 194 -9.88 -25.44 12.89
N GLN A 195 -8.73 -24.78 12.70
CA GLN A 195 -7.54 -25.02 13.52
C GLN A 195 -7.73 -24.57 14.98
N LYS A 196 -8.40 -23.45 15.19
CA LYS A 196 -8.63 -22.84 16.51
C LYS A 196 -9.98 -23.23 17.13
N SER A 197 -10.79 -24.03 16.43
CA SER A 197 -12.08 -24.57 16.89
C SER A 197 -13.08 -23.48 17.30
N PHE A 198 -13.18 -22.38 16.56
CA PHE A 198 -14.25 -21.39 16.71
C PHE A 198 -15.33 -21.57 15.64
N GLU A 199 -16.56 -21.15 15.95
CA GLU A 199 -17.68 -21.16 15.01
C GLU A 199 -17.61 -19.89 14.13
N LEU A 200 -17.41 -20.07 12.82
CA LEU A 200 -17.40 -18.99 11.84
C LEU A 200 -18.71 -18.98 11.05
N ARG A 201 -19.33 -17.81 10.94
CA ARG A 201 -20.40 -17.59 9.97
C ARG A 201 -20.15 -16.32 9.16
N THR A 202 -20.25 -16.45 7.83
CA THR A 202 -20.10 -15.34 6.90
C THR A 202 -21.46 -14.73 6.59
N PHE A 203 -21.49 -13.39 6.50
CA PHE A 203 -22.67 -12.59 6.18
C PHE A 203 -22.29 -11.59 5.09
N ALA A 204 -22.77 -11.81 3.89
CA ALA A 204 -22.50 -10.94 2.75
C ALA A 204 -23.63 -9.92 2.56
N TYR A 205 -23.28 -8.66 2.32
CA TYR A 205 -24.21 -7.65 1.86
C TYR A 205 -23.86 -7.21 0.43
N PRO A 206 -24.89 -6.91 -0.43
CA PRO A 206 -24.63 -6.59 -1.84
C PRO A 206 -23.91 -5.26 -2.00
N SER A 207 -23.06 -5.15 -3.04
CA SER A 207 -22.47 -3.87 -3.45
C SER A 207 -23.58 -2.96 -4.03
N PRO A 208 -23.55 -1.63 -3.77
CA PRO A 208 -22.52 -0.85 -3.09
C PRO A 208 -22.61 -0.82 -1.56
N GLY A 209 -23.49 -1.58 -0.92
CA GLY A 209 -23.57 -1.72 0.54
C GLY A 209 -24.50 -0.73 1.25
N ASN A 210 -25.47 -0.15 0.54
CA ASN A 210 -26.44 0.76 1.13
C ASN A 210 -27.59 0.04 1.87
N GLU A 211 -27.91 -1.19 1.44
CA GLU A 211 -29.00 -2.00 1.97
C GLU A 211 -28.44 -3.19 2.79
N GLN A 212 -28.43 -3.05 4.12
CA GLN A 212 -27.82 -4.04 5.02
C GLN A 212 -28.72 -4.50 6.17
N SER A 213 -29.93 -3.94 6.33
CA SER A 213 -30.79 -4.21 7.51
C SER A 213 -31.11 -5.69 7.70
N ALA A 214 -31.40 -6.44 6.64
CA ALA A 214 -31.67 -7.87 6.70
C ALA A 214 -30.44 -8.67 7.19
N VAL A 215 -29.25 -8.33 6.67
CA VAL A 215 -28.00 -8.96 7.06
C VAL A 215 -27.72 -8.76 8.56
N TRP A 216 -27.89 -7.55 9.07
CA TRP A 216 -27.66 -7.26 10.48
C TRP A 216 -28.71 -7.87 11.41
N SER A 217 -29.96 -8.06 10.94
CA SER A 217 -30.96 -8.85 11.66
C SER A 217 -30.53 -10.32 11.79
N ASP A 218 -29.88 -10.89 10.76
CA ASP A 218 -29.34 -12.24 10.80
C ASP A 218 -28.12 -12.35 11.71
N VAL A 219 -27.23 -11.38 11.69
CA VAL A 219 -26.08 -11.29 12.63
C VAL A 219 -26.57 -11.24 14.06
N ARG A 220 -27.59 -10.42 14.36
CA ARG A 220 -28.22 -10.37 15.69
C ARG A 220 -28.77 -11.74 16.12
N ARG A 221 -29.46 -12.47 15.23
CA ARG A 221 -29.99 -13.80 15.52
C ARG A 221 -28.89 -14.85 15.77
N TYR A 222 -27.76 -14.70 15.09
CA TYR A 222 -26.59 -15.57 15.27
C TYR A 222 -25.93 -15.36 16.64
N ARG A 223 -26.06 -14.17 17.26
CA ARG A 223 -25.48 -13.81 18.56
C ARG A 223 -23.98 -14.04 18.61
N PRO A 224 -23.19 -13.37 17.78
CA PRO A 224 -21.75 -13.54 17.78
C PRO A 224 -21.10 -12.99 19.05
N ASP A 225 -19.99 -13.60 19.47
CA ASP A 225 -19.11 -13.04 20.49
C ASP A 225 -18.31 -11.86 19.91
N HIS A 226 -17.87 -11.98 18.66
CA HIS A 226 -17.17 -10.92 17.91
C HIS A 226 -17.67 -10.81 16.48
N VAL A 227 -17.54 -9.61 15.92
CA VAL A 227 -17.87 -9.30 14.52
C VAL A 227 -16.62 -8.78 13.83
N ILE A 228 -16.21 -9.45 12.76
CA ILE A 228 -15.16 -8.95 11.86
C ILE A 228 -15.84 -8.26 10.68
N LEU A 229 -15.52 -6.97 10.46
CA LEU A 229 -16.06 -6.17 9.37
C LEU A 229 -15.07 -6.13 8.20
N TRP A 230 -15.52 -6.50 7.02
CA TRP A 230 -14.73 -6.40 5.80
C TRP A 230 -15.47 -5.58 4.74
N GLY A 231 -15.42 -4.30 4.94
CA GLY A 231 -16.03 -3.27 4.12
C GLY A 231 -15.13 -2.05 4.03
N ALA A 232 -15.57 -1.04 3.31
CA ALA A 232 -14.86 0.23 3.17
C ALA A 232 -15.84 1.35 2.82
N GLY A 233 -15.51 2.58 3.18
CA GLY A 233 -16.29 3.77 2.87
C GLY A 233 -17.72 3.70 3.38
N ASN A 234 -18.67 4.26 2.60
CA ASN A 234 -20.07 4.36 3.02
C ASN A 234 -20.69 3.00 3.43
N ALA A 235 -20.36 1.91 2.73
CA ALA A 235 -20.84 0.59 3.08
C ALA A 235 -20.47 0.17 4.51
N GLN A 236 -19.26 0.50 4.94
CA GLN A 236 -18.78 0.22 6.29
C GLN A 236 -19.45 1.12 7.34
N LEU A 237 -19.70 2.39 7.00
CA LEU A 237 -20.47 3.30 7.88
C LEU A 237 -21.91 2.81 8.08
N VAL A 238 -22.55 2.32 7.03
CA VAL A 238 -23.87 1.65 7.12
C VAL A 238 -23.78 0.42 8.00
N SER A 239 -22.75 -0.42 7.83
CA SER A 239 -22.51 -1.60 8.66
C SER A 239 -22.48 -1.27 10.16
N ILE A 240 -21.71 -0.25 10.55
CA ILE A 240 -21.57 0.15 11.95
C ILE A 240 -22.90 0.66 12.51
N ARG A 241 -23.62 1.51 11.77
CA ARG A 241 -24.91 2.04 12.20
C ARG A 241 -25.97 0.94 12.35
N GLU A 242 -26.03 0.00 11.41
CA GLU A 242 -26.94 -1.14 11.47
C GLU A 242 -26.57 -2.10 12.60
N ALA A 243 -25.27 -2.36 12.85
CA ALA A 243 -24.82 -3.16 13.98
C ALA A 243 -25.30 -2.57 15.30
N VAL A 244 -25.08 -1.29 15.55
CA VAL A 244 -25.51 -0.59 16.77
C VAL A 244 -27.02 -0.60 16.90
N ARG A 245 -27.78 -0.35 15.81
CA ARG A 245 -29.24 -0.44 15.78
C ARG A 245 -29.76 -1.83 16.17
N ASN A 246 -29.03 -2.87 15.81
CA ASN A 246 -29.35 -4.26 16.16
C ASN A 246 -28.81 -4.69 17.52
N GLY A 247 -28.25 -3.77 18.32
CA GLY A 247 -27.75 -4.04 19.67
C GLY A 247 -26.42 -4.77 19.72
N ILE A 248 -25.64 -4.74 18.65
CA ILE A 248 -24.25 -5.22 18.65
C ILE A 248 -23.37 -4.15 19.31
N ASP A 249 -22.62 -4.54 20.33
CA ASP A 249 -21.69 -3.67 21.01
C ASP A 249 -20.49 -3.35 20.09
N PRO A 250 -20.18 -2.04 19.83
CA PRO A 250 -19.01 -1.65 19.06
C PRO A 250 -17.68 -2.23 19.59
N ALA A 251 -17.57 -2.45 20.90
CA ALA A 251 -16.39 -3.06 21.50
C ALA A 251 -16.13 -4.50 21.03
N LYS A 252 -17.13 -5.19 20.49
CA LYS A 252 -17.03 -6.53 19.89
C LYS A 252 -16.73 -6.52 18.40
N MET A 253 -16.62 -5.33 17.78
CA MET A 253 -16.44 -5.16 16.35
C MET A 253 -14.98 -4.86 16.02
N LEU A 254 -14.43 -5.59 15.05
CA LEU A 254 -13.08 -5.38 14.55
C LEU A 254 -13.11 -5.23 13.02
N SER A 255 -12.49 -4.21 12.50
CA SER A 255 -12.49 -3.90 11.08
C SER A 255 -11.14 -4.15 10.44
N VAL A 256 -11.17 -4.39 9.14
CA VAL A 256 -10.00 -4.23 8.28
C VAL A 256 -9.46 -2.79 8.35
N VAL A 257 -8.26 -2.58 7.84
CA VAL A 257 -7.54 -1.30 7.79
C VAL A 257 -8.34 -0.09 7.28
N TRP A 258 -9.42 -0.31 6.52
CA TRP A 258 -10.23 0.73 5.85
C TRP A 258 -11.24 1.45 6.74
N LEU A 259 -11.08 1.41 8.05
CA LEU A 259 -11.87 2.20 8.99
C LEU A 259 -10.96 3.27 9.61
N THR A 260 -11.20 4.53 9.29
CA THR A 260 -10.30 5.63 9.65
C THR A 260 -10.96 6.70 10.52
N GLU A 261 -10.19 7.68 10.96
CA GLU A 261 -10.67 8.84 11.72
C GLU A 261 -11.74 9.64 10.98
N THR A 262 -11.64 9.73 9.65
CA THR A 262 -12.66 10.38 8.81
C THR A 262 -13.97 9.61 8.84
N ASP A 263 -13.92 8.29 8.82
CA ASP A 263 -15.08 7.43 8.92
C ASP A 263 -15.80 7.60 10.28
N MET A 264 -15.03 7.69 11.36
CA MET A 264 -15.58 7.86 12.71
C MET A 264 -16.34 9.16 12.87
N LYS A 265 -15.89 10.26 12.27
CA LYS A 265 -16.65 11.53 12.23
C LYS A 265 -18.00 11.34 11.55
N ASN A 266 -18.04 10.59 10.45
CA ASN A 266 -19.25 10.35 9.67
C ASN A 266 -20.24 9.37 10.35
N VAL A 267 -19.75 8.39 11.10
CA VAL A 267 -20.62 7.48 11.90
C VAL A 267 -21.21 8.21 13.10
N GLY A 268 -20.50 9.14 13.67
CA GLY A 268 -20.73 9.76 14.97
C GLY A 268 -19.73 9.21 15.98
N GLU A 269 -18.78 10.03 16.36
CA GLU A 269 -17.59 9.66 17.15
C GLU A 269 -17.90 8.85 18.42
N ARG A 270 -19.00 9.19 19.11
CA ARG A 270 -19.43 8.49 20.33
C ARG A 270 -20.14 7.16 20.06
N THR A 271 -20.76 7.01 18.90
CA THR A 271 -21.54 5.80 18.54
C THR A 271 -20.65 4.59 18.38
N ALA A 272 -19.41 4.79 17.96
CA ALA A 272 -18.48 3.73 17.64
C ALA A 272 -17.34 3.57 18.66
N ILE A 273 -17.46 4.17 19.85
CA ILE A 273 -16.43 3.99 20.91
C ILE A 273 -16.23 2.50 21.20
N GLY A 274 -14.98 2.08 21.22
CA GLY A 274 -14.60 0.68 21.48
C GLY A 274 -14.41 -0.16 20.23
N ILE A 275 -14.91 0.27 19.05
CA ILE A 275 -14.64 -0.43 17.79
C ILE A 275 -13.13 -0.48 17.52
N LYS A 276 -12.68 -1.57 16.94
CA LYS A 276 -11.26 -1.80 16.65
C LYS A 276 -11.02 -1.92 15.16
N ARG A 277 -9.77 -1.73 14.76
CA ARG A 277 -9.33 -1.98 13.38
C ARG A 277 -7.94 -2.61 13.33
N ALA A 278 -7.64 -3.31 12.25
CA ALA A 278 -6.25 -3.58 11.90
C ALA A 278 -5.58 -2.26 11.52
N GLU A 279 -4.33 -2.08 11.93
CA GLU A 279 -3.48 -0.96 11.55
C GLU A 279 -2.17 -1.52 10.98
N VAL A 280 -1.78 -1.04 9.81
CA VAL A 280 -0.55 -1.46 9.11
C VAL A 280 0.43 -0.32 8.92
N VAL A 281 -0.03 0.92 8.95
CA VAL A 281 0.75 2.15 8.91
C VAL A 281 0.18 3.10 9.95
N LYS A 282 1.04 3.75 10.72
CA LYS A 282 0.61 4.72 11.75
C LYS A 282 0.06 5.99 11.10
N PRO A 283 -1.09 6.49 11.54
CA PRO A 283 -1.53 7.84 11.22
C PRO A 283 -0.69 8.88 11.97
N GLY A 284 -0.85 10.14 11.62
CA GLY A 284 -0.24 11.27 12.30
C GLY A 284 0.73 12.06 11.44
N ARG A 285 1.01 13.29 11.88
CA ARG A 285 1.91 14.23 11.20
C ARG A 285 3.33 14.22 11.75
N ASP A 286 3.57 13.64 12.92
CA ASP A 286 4.81 13.68 13.68
C ASP A 286 5.92 12.77 13.16
N HIS A 287 5.66 12.03 12.07
CA HIS A 287 6.66 11.19 11.43
C HIS A 287 7.68 12.03 10.65
N PRO A 288 9.00 11.72 10.73
CA PRO A 288 10.04 12.46 10.02
C PRO A 288 9.78 12.65 8.53
N ILE A 289 9.24 11.62 7.86
CA ILE A 289 8.89 11.69 6.43
C ILE A 289 7.79 12.72 6.17
N ILE A 290 6.76 12.74 7.02
CA ILE A 290 5.65 13.71 6.90
C ILE A 290 6.15 15.12 7.16
N GLN A 291 7.02 15.32 8.15
CA GLN A 291 7.62 16.62 8.39
C GLN A 291 8.45 17.11 7.20
N ARG A 292 9.19 16.22 6.53
CA ARG A 292 9.93 16.57 5.29
C ARG A 292 8.98 16.98 4.15
N ILE A 293 7.84 16.29 4.01
CA ILE A 293 6.81 16.65 3.02
C ILE A 293 6.23 18.04 3.33
N LEU A 294 5.86 18.30 4.59
CA LEU A 294 5.36 19.61 5.00
C LEU A 294 6.38 20.72 4.71
N ASP A 295 7.65 20.49 5.04
CA ASP A 295 8.71 21.47 4.87
C ASP A 295 9.12 21.72 3.42
N LYS A 296 9.25 20.68 2.60
CA LYS A 296 9.81 20.78 1.25
C LYS A 296 8.77 20.85 0.15
N VAL A 297 7.58 20.31 0.40
CA VAL A 297 6.50 20.25 -0.61
C VAL A 297 5.45 21.32 -0.32
N TYR A 298 4.87 21.33 0.88
CA TYR A 298 3.78 22.26 1.21
C TYR A 298 4.26 23.70 1.40
N LYS A 299 5.34 23.94 2.13
CA LYS A 299 5.91 25.30 2.26
C LYS A 299 6.36 25.89 0.91
N ALA A 300 6.68 25.05 -0.06
CA ALA A 300 7.02 25.46 -1.41
C ALA A 300 5.78 25.65 -2.33
N GLY A 301 4.56 25.43 -1.83
CA GLY A 301 3.33 25.51 -2.61
C GLY A 301 3.17 24.42 -3.66
N LYS A 302 3.81 23.25 -3.48
CA LYS A 302 3.83 22.12 -4.43
C LYS A 302 2.99 20.92 -3.99
N GLY A 303 2.22 21.04 -2.90
CA GLY A 303 1.34 19.98 -2.40
C GLY A 303 0.31 19.55 -3.44
N ALA A 304 0.08 18.26 -3.55
CA ALA A 304 -0.83 17.66 -4.52
C ALA A 304 -2.31 17.79 -4.16
N GLY A 305 -2.63 18.32 -2.99
CA GLY A 305 -3.99 18.53 -2.49
C GLY A 305 -4.00 19.32 -1.18
N PRO A 306 -5.15 19.35 -0.46
CA PRO A 306 -5.28 20.09 0.79
C PRO A 306 -4.32 19.61 1.88
N GLU A 307 -3.63 20.56 2.56
CA GLU A 307 -2.67 20.23 3.63
C GLU A 307 -3.33 19.54 4.83
N GLU A 308 -4.62 19.78 5.05
CA GLU A 308 -5.39 19.18 6.14
C GLU A 308 -5.44 17.65 6.09
N ARG A 309 -5.29 17.06 4.90
CA ARG A 309 -5.24 15.60 4.69
C ARG A 309 -3.90 14.99 5.06
N VAL A 310 -2.83 15.78 5.10
CA VAL A 310 -1.48 15.29 5.41
C VAL A 310 -1.46 14.67 6.80
N GLY A 311 -0.99 13.43 6.90
CA GLY A 311 -0.94 12.68 8.15
C GLY A 311 -2.23 11.92 8.49
N SER A 312 -3.29 11.99 7.67
CA SER A 312 -4.43 11.08 7.81
C SER A 312 -4.01 9.63 7.56
N SER A 313 -4.81 8.67 8.03
CA SER A 313 -4.52 7.25 7.78
C SER A 313 -4.39 6.96 6.27
N TYR A 314 -5.34 7.44 5.46
CA TYR A 314 -5.32 7.21 4.01
C TYR A 314 -4.12 7.89 3.32
N TYR A 315 -3.82 9.12 3.70
CA TYR A 315 -2.64 9.82 3.17
C TYR A 315 -1.36 9.05 3.47
N ASN A 316 -1.21 8.59 4.71
CA ASN A 316 -0.02 7.86 5.15
C ASN A 316 0.11 6.49 4.46
N TYR A 317 -0.98 5.84 4.05
CA TYR A 317 -0.90 4.62 3.23
C TYR A 317 -0.26 4.91 1.85
N GLY A 318 -0.61 6.03 1.23
CA GLY A 318 0.00 6.46 -0.02
C GLY A 318 1.50 6.77 0.13
N VAL A 319 1.87 7.46 1.20
CA VAL A 319 3.29 7.73 1.51
C VAL A 319 4.07 6.44 1.76
N ALA A 320 3.51 5.51 2.55
CA ALA A 320 4.17 4.25 2.88
C ALA A 320 4.42 3.37 1.63
N ASP A 321 3.46 3.31 0.71
CA ASP A 321 3.63 2.65 -0.60
C ASP A 321 4.85 3.20 -1.34
N MET A 322 4.96 4.52 -1.43
CA MET A 322 6.07 5.16 -2.13
C MET A 322 7.40 5.03 -1.39
N VAL A 323 7.42 5.04 -0.06
CA VAL A 323 8.66 4.82 0.73
C VAL A 323 9.30 3.50 0.35
N VAL A 324 8.53 2.42 0.31
CA VAL A 324 9.04 1.08 -0.06
C VAL A 324 9.43 1.04 -1.53
N THR A 325 8.58 1.58 -2.41
CA THR A 325 8.83 1.60 -3.86
C THR A 325 10.11 2.36 -4.19
N PHE A 326 10.34 3.53 -3.59
CA PHE A 326 11.53 4.35 -3.86
C PHE A 326 12.81 3.79 -3.24
N GLU A 327 12.74 3.03 -2.15
CA GLU A 327 13.92 2.26 -1.70
C GLU A 327 14.29 1.20 -2.74
N GLY A 328 13.31 0.49 -3.31
CA GLY A 328 13.55 -0.43 -4.44
C GLY A 328 14.17 0.27 -5.65
N VAL A 329 13.70 1.47 -6.01
CA VAL A 329 14.29 2.30 -7.09
C VAL A 329 15.75 2.63 -6.79
N LYS A 330 16.03 3.09 -5.57
CA LYS A 330 17.38 3.46 -5.13
C LYS A 330 18.34 2.27 -5.25
N LEU A 331 17.96 1.13 -4.68
CA LEU A 331 18.76 -0.10 -4.72
C LEU A 331 18.96 -0.60 -6.16
N ALA A 332 17.93 -0.52 -7.01
CA ALA A 332 18.02 -0.87 -8.41
C ALA A 332 19.05 -0.01 -9.16
N LEU A 333 18.98 1.31 -9.02
CA LEU A 333 19.89 2.24 -9.68
C LEU A 333 21.31 2.17 -9.11
N GLU A 334 21.48 1.91 -7.83
CA GLU A 334 22.79 1.72 -7.21
C GLU A 334 23.48 0.42 -7.69
N LYS A 335 22.73 -0.65 -7.83
CA LYS A 335 23.29 -1.96 -8.20
C LYS A 335 23.47 -2.14 -9.70
N PHE A 336 22.48 -1.70 -10.49
CA PHE A 336 22.39 -2.02 -11.92
C PHE A 336 22.58 -0.81 -12.83
N GLY A 337 22.62 0.40 -12.28
CA GLY A 337 22.72 1.65 -13.03
C GLY A 337 21.53 1.93 -13.97
N PRO A 338 21.58 3.04 -14.73
CA PRO A 338 20.57 3.39 -15.73
C PRO A 338 20.57 2.41 -16.93
N PRO A 339 19.48 2.36 -17.74
CA PRO A 339 18.18 2.97 -17.45
C PRO A 339 17.42 2.23 -16.35
N LEU A 340 16.52 2.93 -15.64
CA LEU A 340 15.56 2.30 -14.73
C LEU A 340 14.51 1.56 -15.55
N THR A 341 14.41 0.25 -15.34
CA THR A 341 13.38 -0.61 -15.96
C THR A 341 12.56 -1.31 -14.89
N SER A 342 11.39 -1.82 -15.23
CA SER A 342 10.59 -2.64 -14.30
C SER A 342 11.34 -3.87 -13.81
N GLU A 343 12.13 -4.52 -14.66
CA GLU A 343 12.95 -5.68 -14.27
C GLU A 343 14.00 -5.31 -13.22
N LYS A 344 14.68 -4.17 -13.39
CA LYS A 344 15.63 -3.67 -12.39
C LYS A 344 14.91 -3.25 -11.10
N LEU A 345 13.75 -2.59 -11.22
CA LEU A 345 12.94 -2.23 -10.06
C LEU A 345 12.51 -3.47 -9.27
N LYS A 346 12.04 -4.51 -9.96
CA LYS A 346 11.74 -5.82 -9.33
C LYS A 346 12.92 -6.32 -8.49
N LEU A 347 14.09 -6.36 -9.08
CA LEU A 347 15.31 -6.79 -8.38
C LEU A 347 15.67 -5.85 -7.22
N GLY A 348 15.49 -4.55 -7.38
CA GLY A 348 15.72 -3.58 -6.31
C GLY A 348 14.76 -3.75 -5.14
N LEU A 349 13.48 -4.01 -5.40
CA LEU A 349 12.49 -4.33 -4.35
C LEU A 349 12.88 -5.59 -3.58
N GLU A 350 13.30 -6.65 -4.26
CA GLU A 350 13.74 -7.91 -3.64
C GLU A 350 15.07 -7.79 -2.87
N MET A 351 15.79 -6.69 -3.02
CA MET A 351 17.01 -6.39 -2.26
C MET A 351 16.75 -5.61 -0.97
N ILE A 352 15.53 -5.18 -0.69
CA ILE A 352 15.19 -4.45 0.53
C ILE A 352 15.41 -5.35 1.75
N ARG A 353 16.21 -4.86 2.72
CA ARG A 353 16.49 -5.55 3.99
C ARG A 353 16.36 -4.54 5.13
N ASP A 354 15.52 -4.87 6.08
CA ASP A 354 15.30 -4.10 7.32
C ASP A 354 15.15 -2.59 7.08
N LEU A 355 14.40 -2.21 6.02
CA LEU A 355 14.14 -0.82 5.69
C LEU A 355 13.51 -0.12 6.88
N ASP A 356 14.22 0.83 7.48
CA ASP A 356 13.67 1.70 8.49
C ASP A 356 12.66 2.68 7.86
N THR A 357 11.40 2.49 8.18
CA THR A 357 10.30 3.34 7.73
C THR A 357 10.14 4.60 8.59
N GLN A 358 11.11 4.91 9.45
CA GLN A 358 11.12 6.06 10.34
C GLN A 358 9.87 6.13 11.25
N GLY A 359 9.45 4.96 11.72
CA GLY A 359 8.33 4.84 12.65
C GLY A 359 6.93 4.75 12.00
N PHE A 360 6.81 4.76 10.68
CA PHE A 360 5.54 4.57 9.96
C PHE A 360 4.96 3.18 10.19
N MET A 361 5.78 2.17 10.03
CA MET A 361 5.47 0.76 10.22
C MET A 361 6.75 0.01 10.66
N PRO A 362 6.67 -1.25 11.09
CA PRO A 362 7.85 -2.05 11.37
C PRO A 362 8.81 -2.12 10.18
N PRO A 363 10.11 -2.41 10.41
CA PRO A 363 11.09 -2.56 9.35
C PRO A 363 10.62 -3.53 8.26
N VAL A 364 10.88 -3.18 6.99
CA VAL A 364 10.42 -3.95 5.83
C VAL A 364 11.59 -4.73 5.23
N THR A 365 11.39 -6.04 5.02
CA THR A 365 12.31 -6.89 4.27
C THR A 365 11.55 -7.59 3.15
N ILE A 366 11.96 -7.36 1.91
CA ILE A 366 11.38 -8.00 0.72
C ILE A 366 12.46 -8.85 0.05
N THR A 367 12.12 -10.08 -0.28
CA THR A 367 13.02 -11.05 -0.95
C THR A 367 12.31 -11.65 -2.15
N GLU A 368 13.05 -12.39 -2.98
CA GLU A 368 12.47 -13.17 -4.08
C GLU A 368 11.39 -14.15 -3.60
N GLN A 369 11.46 -14.64 -2.36
CA GLN A 369 10.48 -15.57 -1.77
C GLN A 369 9.33 -14.87 -1.08
N ASP A 370 9.57 -13.68 -0.50
CA ASP A 370 8.58 -12.91 0.28
C ASP A 370 8.42 -11.49 -0.26
N HIS A 371 7.32 -11.23 -0.95
CA HIS A 371 6.96 -9.90 -1.44
C HIS A 371 6.07 -9.09 -0.48
N GLN A 372 5.77 -9.62 0.73
CA GLN A 372 4.91 -8.95 1.70
C GLN A 372 5.65 -7.92 2.56
N GLY A 373 6.93 -8.14 2.83
CA GLY A 373 7.70 -7.27 3.72
C GLY A 373 7.46 -7.52 5.20
N GLY A 374 7.20 -8.79 5.59
CA GLY A 374 7.06 -9.23 6.97
C GLY A 374 5.63 -9.41 7.49
N GLY A 375 4.64 -8.77 6.88
CA GLY A 375 3.22 -9.00 7.19
C GLY A 375 2.76 -8.50 8.56
N TYR A 376 3.43 -7.49 9.12
CA TYR A 376 3.12 -6.93 10.43
C TYR A 376 1.87 -6.07 10.41
N ALA A 377 0.98 -6.32 11.37
CA ALA A 377 -0.15 -5.45 11.71
C ALA A 377 -0.31 -5.37 13.23
N ARG A 378 -0.99 -4.32 13.70
CA ARG A 378 -1.45 -4.22 15.08
C ARG A 378 -2.93 -3.90 15.12
N VAL A 379 -3.54 -3.94 16.30
CA VAL A 379 -4.92 -3.54 16.51
C VAL A 379 -4.97 -2.21 17.24
N SER A 380 -5.76 -1.28 16.72
CA SER A 380 -6.07 0.00 17.36
C SER A 380 -7.56 0.09 17.65
N GLN A 381 -7.93 0.78 18.74
CA GLN A 381 -9.30 0.98 19.19
C GLN A 381 -9.67 2.45 19.13
N TRP A 382 -10.89 2.75 18.73
CA TRP A 382 -11.45 4.10 18.77
C TRP A 382 -11.88 4.47 20.18
N ASP A 383 -11.30 5.52 20.74
CA ASP A 383 -11.60 6.02 22.08
C ASP A 383 -12.70 7.12 22.11
N GLY A 384 -13.22 7.49 20.93
CA GLY A 384 -14.17 8.58 20.73
C GLY A 384 -13.50 9.86 20.19
N LYS A 385 -12.17 9.86 20.04
CA LYS A 385 -11.39 11.01 19.56
C LYS A 385 -10.27 10.60 18.61
N ALA A 386 -9.61 9.50 18.90
CA ALA A 386 -8.47 9.00 18.15
C ALA A 386 -8.40 7.48 18.14
N TRP A 387 -7.63 6.93 17.20
CA TRP A 387 -7.25 5.52 17.19
C TRP A 387 -6.08 5.29 18.13
N VAL A 388 -6.30 4.52 19.21
CA VAL A 388 -5.31 4.20 20.23
C VAL A 388 -4.87 2.76 20.04
N PRO A 389 -3.57 2.46 19.90
CA PRO A 389 -3.09 1.08 19.84
C PRO A 389 -3.45 0.29 21.10
N VAL A 390 -4.02 -0.89 20.90
CA VAL A 390 -4.39 -1.84 21.98
C VAL A 390 -3.67 -3.18 21.85
N SER A 391 -2.75 -3.28 20.91
CA SER A 391 -1.83 -4.41 20.76
C SER A 391 -0.51 -3.93 20.19
N ASP A 392 0.54 -4.74 20.35
CA ASP A 392 1.80 -4.57 19.67
C ASP A 392 1.71 -5.01 18.20
N TRP A 393 2.72 -4.63 17.42
CA TRP A 393 2.92 -5.12 16.07
C TRP A 393 3.26 -6.61 16.09
N ALA A 394 2.56 -7.39 15.29
CA ALA A 394 2.84 -8.81 15.12
C ALA A 394 2.51 -9.29 13.71
N ALA A 395 3.27 -10.27 13.25
CA ALA A 395 2.98 -11.08 12.09
C ALA A 395 2.28 -12.36 12.58
N ALA A 396 0.96 -12.32 12.61
CA ALA A 396 0.12 -13.35 13.26
C ALA A 396 -0.03 -14.61 12.40
N PHE A 397 -0.01 -15.80 13.04
CA PHE A 397 -0.25 -17.10 12.41
C PHE A 397 0.46 -17.29 11.08
N GLN A 398 1.74 -16.88 11.02
CA GLN A 398 2.51 -16.84 9.76
C GLN A 398 2.62 -18.21 9.08
N ASP A 399 2.75 -19.27 9.84
CA ASP A 399 2.71 -20.65 9.34
C ASP A 399 1.45 -20.92 8.53
N VAL A 400 0.27 -20.55 9.06
CA VAL A 400 -1.04 -20.75 8.42
C VAL A 400 -1.21 -19.81 7.22
N VAL A 401 -0.79 -18.56 7.34
CA VAL A 401 -0.85 -17.58 6.24
C VAL A 401 0.00 -18.04 5.06
N TRP A 402 1.23 -18.47 5.30
CA TRP A 402 2.13 -18.94 4.26
C TRP A 402 1.69 -20.28 3.65
N GLU A 403 1.16 -21.21 4.45
CA GLU A 403 0.58 -22.44 3.92
C GLU A 403 -0.57 -22.13 2.96
N GLN A 404 -1.51 -21.27 3.38
CA GLN A 404 -2.64 -20.86 2.55
C GLN A 404 -2.18 -20.11 1.29
N ALA A 405 -1.14 -19.27 1.39
CA ALA A 405 -0.60 -18.53 0.27
C ALA A 405 0.01 -19.47 -0.78
N ARG A 406 0.81 -20.44 -0.36
CA ARG A 406 1.40 -21.44 -1.26
C ARG A 406 0.34 -22.30 -1.94
N GLU A 407 -0.69 -22.74 -1.21
CA GLU A 407 -1.81 -23.51 -1.78
C GLU A 407 -2.56 -22.71 -2.86
N SER A 408 -2.83 -21.42 -2.60
CA SER A 408 -3.50 -20.53 -3.55
C SER A 408 -2.62 -20.22 -4.77
N ALA A 409 -1.36 -19.89 -4.54
CA ALA A 409 -0.37 -19.64 -5.59
C ALA A 409 -0.18 -20.86 -6.52
N ALA A 410 -0.15 -22.08 -5.95
CA ALA A 410 -0.07 -23.30 -6.74
C ALA A 410 -1.28 -23.49 -7.65
N LYS A 411 -2.50 -23.20 -7.15
CA LYS A 411 -3.73 -23.24 -7.97
C LYS A 411 -3.68 -22.21 -9.10
N PHE A 412 -3.23 -20.99 -8.82
CA PHE A 412 -3.07 -19.96 -9.86
C PHE A 412 -2.11 -20.42 -10.97
N ASN A 413 -1.01 -21.07 -10.61
CA ASN A 413 -0.02 -21.56 -11.57
C ASN A 413 -0.56 -22.67 -12.48
N GLN A 414 -1.53 -23.47 -12.01
CA GLN A 414 -2.20 -24.51 -12.80
C GLN A 414 -3.22 -23.95 -13.80
N THR A 415 -3.64 -22.69 -13.62
CA THR A 415 -4.64 -22.03 -14.49
C THR A 415 -4.02 -21.15 -15.57
N LYS A 416 -2.70 -21.01 -15.57
CA LYS A 416 -1.92 -20.37 -16.64
C LYS A 416 -1.74 -21.33 -17.82
#